data_853122580fcdd6ff05242739bfa3fcb0
#
_entry.id   853122580fcdd6ff05242739bfa3fcb0
#
_cell.length_a   1.000
_cell.length_b   1.000
_cell.length_c   1.000
_cell.angle_alpha   90.00
_cell.angle_beta   90.00
_cell.angle_gamma   90.00
#
_symmetry.space_group_name_H-M   'P 1'
#
loop_
_entity.id
_entity.type
_entity.pdbx_description
1 polymer ?
#
loop_
_entity_poly.entity_id
_entity_poly.type
_entity_poly.pdbx_seq_one_letter_code
_entity_poly.pdbx_strand_id
1 'polypeptide(L)'
;MKNLFTKRNISLLVSMLVILFFYLLPDMTWGLSHEALWAIGIFFASLIMWINVSIDWPSLISLFMIGLLPSYGFNKMLQGSFGNSTVAFLLFTFILVYPLSQTNFVRRITIAFITNKVARKGPWHFVCFLFGAITFIGLFISPSVLFVAFLPFLEDIYKVLDIKKGSKTGNMLMMGTAFCISLSSGMTPIGHVWPTLAMSYFAGSEIGYPISAFEYMAFGIPTGIVLLVSLILIFKFIYRPDDIKSIDTAKAINLRGSIAKADVREKAIIAILVLVVFLWISPSLVKNAMPEYYALINGMTTAMPPLLGCILMFVISFDGKPLLNFKEATTKGVMWGSILMTAAATLVGATL
;
A
#
# COMPACT_ATOMS: atom_id res chain seq x y z
N MET A 1 -21.71 -12.50 -33.22
CA MET A 1 -20.76 -11.37 -33.42
C MET A 1 -21.06 -10.15 -32.52
N LYS A 2 -21.81 -10.31 -31.42
CA LYS A 2 -22.04 -9.24 -30.43
C LYS A 2 -20.82 -9.20 -29.51
N ASN A 3 -20.08 -8.11 -29.45
CA ASN A 3 -19.04 -7.70 -28.50
C ASN A 3 -17.54 -7.76 -28.90
N LEU A 4 -17.20 -7.72 -30.19
CA LEU A 4 -15.81 -7.46 -30.59
C LEU A 4 -15.34 -6.03 -30.23
N PHE A 5 -16.25 -5.06 -30.16
CA PHE A 5 -15.99 -3.63 -29.86
C PHE A 5 -16.29 -3.26 -28.40
N THR A 6 -15.87 -4.08 -27.45
CA THR A 6 -15.87 -3.64 -26.06
C THR A 6 -14.75 -2.64 -25.78
N LYS A 7 -14.92 -1.73 -24.80
CA LYS A 7 -13.87 -0.79 -24.39
C LYS A 7 -12.52 -1.51 -24.15
N ARG A 8 -12.58 -2.69 -23.52
CA ARG A 8 -11.43 -3.55 -23.27
C ARG A 8 -10.72 -3.96 -24.57
N ASN A 9 -11.44 -4.52 -25.54
CA ASN A 9 -10.86 -5.01 -26.78
C ASN A 9 -10.30 -3.88 -27.65
N ILE A 10 -10.97 -2.72 -27.65
CA ILE A 10 -10.48 -1.51 -28.32
C ILE A 10 -9.17 -1.05 -27.70
N SER A 11 -9.09 -0.99 -26.37
CA SER A 11 -7.87 -0.57 -25.67
C SER A 11 -6.70 -1.52 -25.92
N LEU A 12 -6.95 -2.83 -25.95
CA LEU A 12 -5.92 -3.82 -26.31
C LEU A 12 -5.44 -3.65 -27.76
N LEU A 13 -6.37 -3.45 -28.70
CA LEU A 13 -6.02 -3.20 -30.10
C LEU A 13 -5.20 -1.92 -30.24
N VAL A 14 -5.62 -0.84 -29.60
CA VAL A 14 -4.88 0.45 -29.60
C VAL A 14 -3.49 0.26 -29.00
N SER A 15 -3.35 -0.48 -27.90
CA SER A 15 -2.04 -0.75 -27.30
C SER A 15 -1.12 -1.52 -28.24
N MET A 16 -1.64 -2.54 -28.94
CA MET A 16 -0.88 -3.28 -29.94
C MET A 16 -0.47 -2.40 -31.13
N LEU A 17 -1.38 -1.54 -31.60
CA LEU A 17 -1.08 -0.58 -32.66
C LEU A 17 -0.02 0.44 -32.25
N VAL A 18 -0.04 0.90 -30.99
CA VAL A 18 0.98 1.79 -30.46
C VAL A 18 2.35 1.11 -30.44
N ILE A 19 2.45 -0.13 -29.95
CA ILE A 19 3.72 -0.87 -29.99
C ILE A 19 4.20 -1.02 -31.43
N LEU A 20 3.31 -1.43 -32.32
CA LEU A 20 3.64 -1.63 -33.73
C LEU A 20 4.08 -0.32 -34.42
N PHE A 21 3.40 0.79 -34.14
CA PHE A 21 3.76 2.10 -34.66
C PHE A 21 5.18 2.47 -34.26
N PHE A 22 5.53 2.41 -32.97
CA PHE A 22 6.88 2.74 -32.53
C PHE A 22 7.94 1.76 -33.03
N TYR A 23 7.60 0.47 -33.17
CA TYR A 23 8.48 -0.54 -33.72
C TYR A 23 8.78 -0.30 -35.22
N LEU A 24 7.83 0.23 -35.99
CA LEU A 24 8.01 0.48 -37.44
C LEU A 24 8.68 1.83 -37.73
N LEU A 25 8.93 2.68 -36.72
CA LEU A 25 9.66 3.92 -36.95
C LEU A 25 11.12 3.64 -37.37
N PRO A 26 11.65 4.42 -38.31
CA PRO A 26 13.05 4.30 -38.72
C PRO A 26 14.00 4.53 -37.54
N ASP A 27 15.14 3.85 -37.56
CA ASP A 27 16.24 4.10 -36.63
C ASP A 27 16.64 5.59 -36.66
N MET A 28 17.09 6.11 -35.52
CA MET A 28 17.43 7.53 -35.30
C MET A 28 16.26 8.52 -35.48
N THR A 29 15.00 8.06 -35.53
CA THR A 29 13.84 8.94 -35.44
C THR A 29 13.89 9.68 -34.08
N TRP A 30 13.78 11.00 -34.11
CA TRP A 30 13.97 11.90 -32.96
C TRP A 30 15.33 11.77 -32.27
N GLY A 31 16.36 11.22 -32.93
CA GLY A 31 17.68 10.98 -32.34
C GLY A 31 17.76 9.78 -31.41
N LEU A 32 16.73 8.91 -31.45
CA LEU A 32 16.64 7.72 -30.60
C LEU A 32 16.95 6.45 -31.43
N SER A 33 17.57 5.46 -30.78
CA SER A 33 17.76 4.16 -31.38
C SER A 33 16.42 3.43 -31.62
N HIS A 34 16.37 2.51 -32.56
CA HIS A 34 15.19 1.69 -32.84
C HIS A 34 14.68 0.97 -31.58
N GLU A 35 15.58 0.49 -30.74
CA GLU A 35 15.23 -0.19 -29.47
C GLU A 35 14.62 0.78 -28.46
N ALA A 36 15.14 2.01 -28.34
CA ALA A 36 14.57 3.04 -27.48
C ALA A 36 13.16 3.45 -27.95
N LEU A 37 12.95 3.59 -29.25
CA LEU A 37 11.61 3.83 -29.82
C LEU A 37 10.65 2.70 -29.49
N TRP A 38 11.08 1.45 -29.61
CA TRP A 38 10.27 0.29 -29.25
C TRP A 38 9.93 0.27 -27.74
N ALA A 39 10.91 0.56 -26.86
CA ALA A 39 10.69 0.68 -25.42
C ALA A 39 9.63 1.76 -25.08
N ILE A 40 9.69 2.92 -25.73
CA ILE A 40 8.67 3.98 -25.62
C ILE A 40 7.29 3.47 -26.04
N GLY A 41 7.21 2.71 -27.11
CA GLY A 41 5.96 2.07 -27.56
C GLY A 41 5.38 1.12 -26.51
N ILE A 42 6.24 0.29 -25.90
CA ILE A 42 5.85 -0.62 -24.80
C ILE A 42 5.35 0.19 -23.59
N PHE A 43 6.02 1.28 -23.24
CA PHE A 43 5.62 2.15 -22.13
C PHE A 43 4.21 2.73 -22.33
N PHE A 44 3.94 3.38 -23.46
CA PHE A 44 2.62 3.95 -23.74
C PHE A 44 1.53 2.89 -23.81
N ALA A 45 1.82 1.75 -24.44
CA ALA A 45 0.89 0.63 -24.51
C ALA A 45 0.57 0.08 -23.11
N SER A 46 1.56 -0.02 -22.24
CA SER A 46 1.38 -0.44 -20.85
C SER A 46 0.46 0.51 -20.09
N LEU A 47 0.68 1.83 -20.23
CA LEU A 47 -0.20 2.83 -19.61
C LEU A 47 -1.64 2.73 -20.10
N ILE A 48 -1.84 2.58 -21.42
CA ILE A 48 -3.19 2.41 -21.99
C ILE A 48 -3.87 1.18 -21.42
N MET A 49 -3.16 0.05 -21.33
CA MET A 49 -3.69 -1.19 -20.77
C MET A 49 -4.00 -1.07 -19.29
N TRP A 50 -3.10 -0.49 -18.48
CA TRP A 50 -3.31 -0.35 -17.02
C TRP A 50 -4.47 0.58 -16.69
N ILE A 51 -4.67 1.66 -17.44
CA ILE A 51 -5.76 2.62 -17.21
C ILE A 51 -7.11 2.08 -17.69
N ASN A 52 -7.16 1.39 -18.84
CA ASN A 52 -8.41 1.07 -19.50
C ASN A 52 -8.84 -0.40 -19.38
N VAL A 53 -7.93 -1.30 -19.05
CA VAL A 53 -8.21 -2.74 -18.94
C VAL A 53 -8.06 -3.20 -17.50
N SER A 54 -6.82 -3.31 -17.00
CA SER A 54 -6.52 -3.78 -15.65
C SER A 54 -5.01 -3.69 -15.41
N ILE A 55 -4.59 -3.71 -14.14
CA ILE A 55 -3.17 -3.70 -13.75
C ILE A 55 -2.56 -5.10 -13.60
N ASP A 56 -3.36 -6.16 -13.67
CA ASP A 56 -2.94 -7.54 -13.43
C ASP A 56 -2.35 -8.20 -14.70
N TRP A 57 -3.12 -9.03 -15.39
CA TRP A 57 -2.64 -9.79 -16.54
C TRP A 57 -2.08 -8.96 -17.71
N PRO A 58 -2.51 -7.69 -17.99
CA PRO A 58 -1.86 -6.88 -19.02
C PRO A 58 -0.38 -6.59 -18.74
N SER A 59 0.02 -6.56 -17.46
CA SER A 59 1.42 -6.43 -17.08
C SER A 59 2.29 -7.57 -17.61
N LEU A 60 1.71 -8.77 -17.81
CA LEU A 60 2.41 -9.89 -18.45
C LEU A 60 2.72 -9.61 -19.93
N ILE A 61 1.85 -8.87 -20.62
CA ILE A 61 2.12 -8.44 -22.01
C ILE A 61 3.31 -7.48 -22.01
N SER A 62 3.34 -6.51 -21.10
CA SER A 62 4.45 -5.57 -20.97
C SER A 62 5.78 -6.29 -20.71
N LEU A 63 5.80 -7.24 -19.78
CA LEU A 63 6.97 -8.08 -19.50
C LEU A 63 7.41 -8.89 -20.71
N PHE A 64 6.47 -9.52 -21.40
CA PHE A 64 6.77 -10.29 -22.61
C PHE A 64 7.40 -9.41 -23.69
N MET A 65 6.85 -8.22 -23.94
CA MET A 65 7.38 -7.30 -24.94
C MET A 65 8.77 -6.78 -24.57
N ILE A 66 9.05 -6.51 -23.28
CA ILE A 66 10.40 -6.14 -22.82
C ILE A 66 11.38 -7.30 -23.03
N GLY A 67 10.94 -8.54 -22.77
CA GLY A 67 11.77 -9.73 -23.03
C GLY A 67 12.17 -9.94 -24.49
N LEU A 68 11.45 -9.31 -25.43
CA LEU A 68 11.79 -9.30 -26.85
C LEU A 68 12.82 -8.23 -27.24
N LEU A 69 13.08 -7.23 -26.37
CA LEU A 69 14.09 -6.21 -26.64
C LEU A 69 15.49 -6.85 -26.73
N PRO A 70 16.30 -6.52 -27.77
CA PRO A 70 17.61 -7.13 -27.96
C PRO A 70 18.58 -6.98 -26.80
N SER A 71 18.57 -5.82 -26.13
CA SER A 71 19.45 -5.55 -24.98
C SER A 71 19.03 -6.28 -23.69
N TYR A 72 17.76 -6.71 -23.61
CA TYR A 72 17.20 -7.35 -22.41
C TYR A 72 17.19 -8.88 -22.52
N GLY A 73 16.39 -9.43 -23.41
CA GLY A 73 16.11 -10.86 -23.46
C GLY A 73 15.32 -11.37 -22.24
N PHE A 74 14.77 -12.57 -22.34
CA PHE A 74 13.90 -13.12 -21.29
C PHE A 74 14.60 -13.38 -19.95
N ASN A 75 15.90 -13.73 -19.95
CA ASN A 75 16.62 -13.96 -18.70
C ASN A 75 16.77 -12.67 -17.88
N LYS A 76 17.19 -11.56 -18.50
CA LYS A 76 17.28 -10.27 -17.81
C LYS A 76 15.90 -9.75 -17.41
N MET A 77 14.89 -9.97 -18.25
CA MET A 77 13.50 -9.61 -17.93
C MET A 77 13.05 -10.34 -16.66
N LEU A 78 13.25 -11.64 -16.53
CA LEU A 78 12.88 -12.40 -15.34
C LEU A 78 13.64 -11.95 -14.09
N GLN A 79 14.96 -11.72 -14.23
CA GLN A 79 15.78 -11.23 -13.12
C GLN A 79 15.37 -9.82 -12.64
N GLY A 80 15.14 -8.90 -13.58
CA GLY A 80 14.75 -7.52 -13.25
C GLY A 80 13.30 -7.36 -12.82
N SER A 81 12.42 -8.34 -13.11
CA SER A 81 11.01 -8.36 -12.69
C SER A 81 10.81 -9.18 -11.42
N PHE A 82 10.57 -10.48 -11.57
CA PHE A 82 10.27 -11.37 -10.44
C PHE A 82 11.46 -11.59 -9.49
N GLY A 83 12.70 -11.46 -9.99
CA GLY A 83 13.91 -11.45 -9.17
C GLY A 83 14.23 -10.12 -8.50
N ASN A 84 13.44 -9.06 -8.73
CA ASN A 84 13.66 -7.75 -8.16
C ASN A 84 13.30 -7.74 -6.65
N SER A 85 14.19 -7.17 -5.84
CA SER A 85 13.99 -7.08 -4.37
C SER A 85 12.74 -6.31 -3.97
N THR A 86 12.31 -5.31 -4.75
CA THR A 86 11.08 -4.55 -4.52
C THR A 86 9.84 -5.43 -4.70
N VAL A 87 9.83 -6.29 -5.72
CA VAL A 87 8.73 -7.23 -5.96
C VAL A 87 8.65 -8.28 -4.85
N ALA A 88 9.81 -8.83 -4.45
CA ALA A 88 9.90 -9.75 -3.32
C ALA A 88 9.46 -9.09 -2.00
N PHE A 89 9.90 -7.86 -1.74
CA PHE A 89 9.48 -7.09 -0.58
C PHE A 89 7.96 -6.95 -0.51
N LEU A 90 7.31 -6.55 -1.60
CA LEU A 90 5.86 -6.39 -1.65
C LEU A 90 5.12 -7.71 -1.44
N LEU A 91 5.58 -8.79 -2.09
CA LEU A 91 4.98 -10.10 -1.94
C LEU A 91 4.98 -10.54 -0.47
N PHE A 92 6.15 -10.49 0.18
CA PHE A 92 6.25 -10.92 1.58
C PHE A 92 5.53 -9.95 2.52
N THR A 93 5.50 -8.66 2.23
CA THR A 93 4.75 -7.69 3.04
C THR A 93 3.24 -7.94 2.97
N PHE A 94 2.68 -8.23 1.79
CA PHE A 94 1.26 -8.57 1.66
C PHE A 94 0.91 -9.83 2.44
N ILE A 95 1.75 -10.87 2.37
CA ILE A 95 1.57 -12.10 3.14
C ILE A 95 1.64 -11.81 4.64
N LEU A 96 2.64 -11.03 5.08
CA LEU A 96 2.89 -10.70 6.48
C LEU A 96 1.73 -9.91 7.12
N VAL A 97 1.17 -8.94 6.39
CA VAL A 97 0.15 -8.03 6.92
C VAL A 97 -1.25 -8.66 6.89
N TYR A 98 -1.48 -9.64 6.02
CA TYR A 98 -2.78 -10.26 5.85
C TYR A 98 -3.40 -10.78 7.16
N PRO A 99 -2.72 -11.54 8.04
CA PRO A 99 -3.32 -12.03 9.28
C PRO A 99 -3.76 -10.91 10.23
N LEU A 100 -3.11 -9.74 10.19
CA LEU A 100 -3.52 -8.59 10.99
C LEU A 100 -4.93 -8.11 10.59
N SER A 101 -5.25 -8.13 9.30
CA SER A 101 -6.57 -7.75 8.79
C SER A 101 -7.69 -8.74 9.20
N GLN A 102 -7.33 -9.97 9.57
CA GLN A 102 -8.27 -10.99 10.03
C GLN A 102 -8.55 -10.91 11.54
N THR A 103 -7.82 -10.06 12.26
CA THR A 103 -8.00 -9.83 13.70
C THR A 103 -8.91 -8.64 13.99
N ASN A 104 -9.28 -8.48 15.27
CA ASN A 104 -9.97 -7.28 15.73
C ASN A 104 -9.02 -6.07 15.93
N PHE A 105 -7.79 -6.12 15.43
CA PHE A 105 -6.78 -5.09 15.64
C PHE A 105 -7.26 -3.70 15.20
N VAL A 106 -7.76 -3.58 13.95
CA VAL A 106 -8.27 -2.31 13.39
C VAL A 106 -9.34 -1.72 14.31
N ARG A 107 -10.33 -2.52 14.68
CA ARG A 107 -11.44 -2.10 15.54
C ARG A 107 -10.95 -1.72 16.94
N ARG A 108 -10.04 -2.51 17.52
CA ARG A 108 -9.49 -2.28 18.86
C ARG A 108 -8.69 -0.99 18.96
N ILE A 109 -7.77 -0.76 18.02
CA ILE A 109 -6.97 0.46 17.97
C ILE A 109 -7.88 1.68 17.79
N THR A 110 -8.80 1.63 16.84
CA THR A 110 -9.72 2.74 16.61
C THR A 110 -10.53 3.08 17.87
N ILE A 111 -11.10 2.07 18.53
CA ILE A 111 -11.86 2.28 19.78
C ILE A 111 -10.97 2.85 20.88
N ALA A 112 -9.74 2.39 21.03
CA ALA A 112 -8.81 2.95 22.01
C ALA A 112 -8.57 4.46 21.76
N PHE A 113 -8.44 4.86 20.49
CA PHE A 113 -8.26 6.26 20.11
C PHE A 113 -9.50 7.10 20.38
N ILE A 114 -10.67 6.69 19.90
CA ILE A 114 -11.90 7.52 19.97
C ILE A 114 -12.56 7.51 21.35
N THR A 115 -12.23 6.55 22.21
CA THR A 115 -12.82 6.47 23.57
C THR A 115 -11.92 7.02 24.67
N ASN A 116 -10.75 7.58 24.33
CA ASN A 116 -9.91 8.22 25.34
C ASN A 116 -10.57 9.52 25.86
N LYS A 117 -10.08 10.00 27.01
CA LYS A 117 -10.66 11.16 27.70
C LYS A 117 -10.64 12.44 26.83
N VAL A 118 -9.62 12.62 26.00
CA VAL A 118 -9.47 13.81 25.15
C VAL A 118 -10.40 13.74 23.95
N ALA A 119 -10.50 12.60 23.27
CA ALA A 119 -11.39 12.41 22.12
C ALA A 119 -12.85 12.72 22.47
N ARG A 120 -13.27 12.42 23.71
CA ARG A 120 -14.64 12.65 24.18
C ARG A 120 -14.95 14.08 24.62
N LYS A 121 -13.97 15.00 24.64
CA LYS A 121 -14.21 16.40 25.03
C LYS A 121 -15.07 17.19 24.03
N GLY A 122 -15.25 16.68 22.82
CA GLY A 122 -16.10 17.33 21.83
C GLY A 122 -15.92 16.77 20.41
N PRO A 123 -16.81 17.12 19.50
CA PRO A 123 -16.87 16.52 18.17
C PRO A 123 -15.57 16.64 17.36
N TRP A 124 -14.90 17.78 17.38
CA TRP A 124 -13.63 17.93 16.65
C TRP A 124 -12.48 17.15 17.27
N HIS A 125 -12.44 16.99 18.59
CA HIS A 125 -11.48 16.09 19.22
C HIS A 125 -11.74 14.64 18.77
N PHE A 126 -13.00 14.22 18.74
CA PHE A 126 -13.39 12.91 18.24
C PHE A 126 -12.92 12.69 16.80
N VAL A 127 -13.18 13.64 15.89
CA VAL A 127 -12.74 13.57 14.48
C VAL A 127 -11.22 13.47 14.38
N CYS A 128 -10.46 14.27 15.13
CA CYS A 128 -9.00 14.20 15.14
C CYS A 128 -8.49 12.82 15.57
N PHE A 129 -9.06 12.25 16.61
CA PHE A 129 -8.65 10.92 17.09
C PHE A 129 -9.12 9.80 16.18
N LEU A 130 -10.29 9.91 15.56
CA LEU A 130 -10.77 8.95 14.57
C LEU A 130 -9.87 8.94 13.33
N PHE A 131 -9.61 10.09 12.74
CA PHE A 131 -8.75 10.22 11.56
C PHE A 131 -7.30 9.87 11.88
N GLY A 132 -6.81 10.23 13.07
CA GLY A 132 -5.51 9.80 13.56
C GLY A 132 -5.39 8.28 13.71
N ALA A 133 -6.43 7.61 14.23
CA ALA A 133 -6.46 6.14 14.32
C ALA A 133 -6.43 5.47 12.95
N ILE A 134 -7.25 5.96 12.00
CA ILE A 134 -7.28 5.43 10.63
C ILE A 134 -5.92 5.59 9.97
N THR A 135 -5.33 6.80 10.06
CA THR A 135 -4.00 7.08 9.51
C THR A 135 -2.93 6.20 10.15
N PHE A 136 -2.94 6.04 11.47
CA PHE A 136 -1.99 5.17 12.17
C PHE A 136 -2.09 3.70 11.72
N ILE A 137 -3.30 3.17 11.61
CA ILE A 137 -3.52 1.78 11.14
C ILE A 137 -3.10 1.63 9.68
N GLY A 138 -3.37 2.63 8.86
CA GLY A 138 -3.02 2.65 7.43
C GLY A 138 -1.51 2.71 7.15
N LEU A 139 -0.67 3.00 8.16
CA LEU A 139 0.79 2.85 8.03
C LEU A 139 1.21 1.38 7.77
N PHE A 140 0.38 0.42 8.19
CA PHE A 140 0.70 -1.01 8.20
C PHE A 140 -0.22 -1.85 7.31
N ILE A 141 -1.41 -1.37 6.99
CA ILE A 141 -2.43 -2.13 6.26
C ILE A 141 -2.71 -1.46 4.92
N SER A 142 -2.79 -2.26 3.86
CA SER A 142 -3.08 -1.73 2.52
C SER A 142 -4.44 -1.01 2.46
N PRO A 143 -4.59 0.05 1.64
CA PRO A 143 -5.78 0.88 1.58
C PRO A 143 -7.06 0.10 1.32
N SER A 144 -7.05 -0.82 0.36
CA SER A 144 -8.23 -1.60 -0.02
C SER A 144 -8.71 -2.49 1.13
N VAL A 145 -7.78 -3.15 1.82
CA VAL A 145 -8.08 -4.03 2.96
C VAL A 145 -8.60 -3.20 4.14
N LEU A 146 -7.92 -2.08 4.45
CA LEU A 146 -8.32 -1.21 5.54
C LEU A 146 -9.70 -0.59 5.28
N PHE A 147 -10.00 -0.15 4.06
CA PHE A 147 -11.28 0.43 3.71
C PHE A 147 -12.42 -0.57 3.92
N VAL A 148 -12.27 -1.80 3.39
CA VAL A 148 -13.28 -2.86 3.54
C VAL A 148 -13.49 -3.24 5.01
N ALA A 149 -12.41 -3.34 5.80
CA ALA A 149 -12.49 -3.66 7.22
C ALA A 149 -13.10 -2.52 8.05
N PHE A 150 -12.88 -1.26 7.62
CA PHE A 150 -13.31 -0.09 8.37
C PHE A 150 -14.77 0.33 8.12
N LEU A 151 -15.30 0.07 6.92
CA LEU A 151 -16.67 0.45 6.55
C LEU A 151 -17.75 -0.04 7.54
N PRO A 152 -17.80 -1.33 7.91
CA PRO A 152 -18.78 -1.81 8.89
C PRO A 152 -18.62 -1.13 10.26
N PHE A 153 -17.37 -0.85 10.64
CA PHE A 153 -17.09 -0.18 11.90
C PHE A 153 -17.50 1.30 11.89
N LEU A 154 -17.35 1.99 10.75
CA LEU A 154 -17.86 3.34 10.57
C LEU A 154 -19.40 3.38 10.69
N GLU A 155 -20.09 2.36 10.21
CA GLU A 155 -21.53 2.23 10.39
C GLU A 155 -21.92 2.04 11.89
N ASP A 156 -21.12 1.27 12.64
CA ASP A 156 -21.32 1.14 14.09
C ASP A 156 -21.12 2.49 14.80
N ILE A 157 -20.12 3.28 14.39
CA ILE A 157 -19.92 4.65 14.89
C ILE A 157 -21.14 5.53 14.61
N TYR A 158 -21.68 5.48 13.40
CA TYR A 158 -22.88 6.25 13.03
C TYR A 158 -24.08 5.89 13.92
N LYS A 159 -24.32 4.60 14.16
CA LYS A 159 -25.40 4.12 15.03
C LYS A 159 -25.24 4.59 16.47
N VAL A 160 -24.03 4.45 17.03
CA VAL A 160 -23.76 4.79 18.44
C VAL A 160 -23.82 6.30 18.70
N LEU A 161 -23.40 7.10 17.71
CA LEU A 161 -23.38 8.56 17.83
C LEU A 161 -24.62 9.25 17.22
N ASP A 162 -25.62 8.48 16.81
CA ASP A 162 -26.86 8.98 16.16
C ASP A 162 -26.59 9.82 14.91
N ILE A 163 -25.53 9.50 14.13
CA ILE A 163 -25.17 10.21 12.91
C ILE A 163 -26.00 9.67 11.75
N LYS A 164 -26.76 10.53 11.09
CA LYS A 164 -27.56 10.15 9.94
C LYS A 164 -26.67 9.95 8.70
N LYS A 165 -26.87 8.83 7.98
CA LYS A 165 -26.25 8.61 6.66
C LYS A 165 -26.71 9.74 5.70
N GLY A 166 -25.76 10.31 4.95
CA GLY A 166 -26.05 11.43 4.05
C GLY A 166 -26.09 12.81 4.69
N SER A 167 -26.02 12.92 6.03
CA SER A 167 -25.83 14.20 6.69
C SER A 167 -24.43 14.78 6.38
N LYS A 168 -24.24 16.10 6.56
CA LYS A 168 -22.93 16.72 6.30
C LYS A 168 -21.83 16.09 7.14
N THR A 169 -22.08 15.81 8.43
CA THR A 169 -21.10 15.11 9.28
C THR A 169 -20.88 13.68 8.83
N GLY A 170 -21.94 12.93 8.49
CA GLY A 170 -21.79 11.57 7.97
C GLY A 170 -20.92 11.53 6.71
N ASN A 171 -21.19 12.43 5.75
CA ASN A 171 -20.40 12.55 4.52
C ASN A 171 -18.95 12.95 4.81
N MET A 172 -18.72 13.88 5.74
CA MET A 172 -17.38 14.29 6.18
C MET A 172 -16.60 13.10 6.75
N LEU A 173 -17.21 12.30 7.62
CA LEU A 173 -16.55 11.13 8.21
C LEU A 173 -16.24 10.07 7.16
N MET A 174 -17.13 9.84 6.19
CA MET A 174 -16.89 8.90 5.08
C MET A 174 -15.76 9.40 4.17
N MET A 175 -15.82 10.63 3.71
CA MET A 175 -14.77 11.24 2.88
C MET A 175 -13.44 11.28 3.63
N GLY A 176 -13.45 11.73 4.89
CA GLY A 176 -12.26 11.78 5.72
C GLY A 176 -11.64 10.42 5.95
N THR A 177 -12.44 9.37 6.14
CA THR A 177 -11.96 7.98 6.20
C THR A 177 -11.21 7.59 4.92
N ALA A 178 -11.80 7.85 3.74
CA ALA A 178 -11.17 7.54 2.46
C ALA A 178 -9.85 8.32 2.27
N PHE A 179 -9.85 9.63 2.59
CA PHE A 179 -8.64 10.46 2.51
C PHE A 179 -7.55 10.00 3.51
N CYS A 180 -7.89 9.71 4.76
CA CYS A 180 -6.93 9.24 5.75
C CYS A 180 -6.28 7.92 5.34
N ILE A 181 -7.06 6.99 4.78
CA ILE A 181 -6.56 5.72 4.24
C ILE A 181 -5.61 5.97 3.06
N SER A 182 -5.96 6.88 2.16
CA SER A 182 -5.11 7.22 1.01
C SER A 182 -3.82 7.93 1.45
N LEU A 183 -3.90 8.89 2.37
CA LEU A 183 -2.73 9.61 2.90
C LEU A 183 -1.76 8.65 3.60
N SER A 184 -2.28 7.77 4.45
CA SER A 184 -1.45 6.83 5.20
C SER A 184 -0.69 5.85 4.30
N SER A 185 -1.22 5.53 3.13
CA SER A 185 -0.58 4.64 2.16
C SER A 185 0.72 5.18 1.58
N GLY A 186 0.89 6.50 1.57
CA GLY A 186 2.11 7.18 1.12
C GLY A 186 3.13 7.45 2.24
N MET A 187 2.76 7.23 3.51
CA MET A 187 3.62 7.58 4.65
C MET A 187 4.71 6.54 4.94
N THR A 188 4.48 5.29 4.57
CA THR A 188 5.42 4.18 4.77
C THR A 188 5.50 3.29 3.54
N PRO A 189 6.63 2.61 3.30
CA PRO A 189 6.72 1.63 2.22
C PRO A 189 5.96 0.32 2.54
N ILE A 190 5.43 0.18 3.76
CA ILE A 190 4.72 -1.02 4.23
C ILE A 190 3.28 -1.07 3.69
N GLY A 191 2.60 0.09 3.72
CA GLY A 191 1.17 0.16 3.44
C GLY A 191 0.81 0.02 1.95
N HIS A 192 1.71 0.40 1.04
CA HIS A 192 1.39 0.44 -0.39
C HIS A 192 2.61 0.30 -1.30
N VAL A 193 2.34 -0.09 -2.55
CA VAL A 193 3.33 -0.30 -3.60
C VAL A 193 4.03 0.99 -4.07
N TRP A 194 3.32 2.13 -4.09
CA TRP A 194 3.83 3.38 -4.65
C TRP A 194 5.09 3.92 -3.98
N PRO A 195 5.19 3.96 -2.64
CA PRO A 195 6.43 4.35 -1.97
C PRO A 195 7.62 3.48 -2.37
N THR A 196 7.41 2.18 -2.46
CA THR A 196 8.45 1.22 -2.81
C THR A 196 8.92 1.39 -4.25
N LEU A 197 8.00 1.64 -5.18
CA LEU A 197 8.33 1.96 -6.57
C LEU A 197 9.12 3.27 -6.66
N ALA A 198 8.67 4.33 -5.97
CA ALA A 198 9.37 5.62 -5.97
C ALA A 198 10.81 5.48 -5.46
N MET A 199 11.02 4.72 -4.36
CA MET A 199 12.35 4.42 -3.84
C MET A 199 13.21 3.64 -4.83
N SER A 200 12.62 2.66 -5.53
CA SER A 200 13.31 1.84 -6.54
C SER A 200 13.75 2.67 -7.75
N TYR A 201 12.87 3.52 -8.28
CA TYR A 201 13.19 4.40 -9.40
C TYR A 201 14.23 5.44 -9.03
N PHE A 202 14.13 6.04 -7.84
CA PHE A 202 15.12 6.99 -7.37
C PHE A 202 16.51 6.32 -7.25
N ALA A 203 16.58 5.14 -6.66
CA ALA A 203 17.84 4.40 -6.53
C ALA A 203 18.48 4.04 -7.89
N GLY A 204 17.67 3.85 -8.94
CA GLY A 204 18.14 3.58 -10.31
C GLY A 204 18.48 4.83 -11.14
N SER A 205 18.21 6.04 -10.65
CA SER A 205 18.53 7.28 -11.37
C SER A 205 20.01 7.66 -11.23
N GLU A 206 20.53 8.49 -12.15
CA GLU A 206 21.94 8.92 -12.16
C GLU A 206 22.39 9.62 -10.86
N ILE A 207 21.48 10.34 -10.21
CA ILE A 207 21.74 11.06 -8.95
C ILE A 207 21.21 10.31 -7.73
N GLY A 208 20.63 9.12 -7.96
CA GLY A 208 19.96 8.36 -6.93
C GLY A 208 20.90 7.51 -6.07
N TYR A 209 20.40 7.17 -4.91
CA TYR A 209 21.01 6.19 -4.01
C TYR A 209 19.92 5.33 -3.38
N PRO A 210 20.23 4.13 -2.87
CA PRO A 210 19.25 3.31 -2.19
C PRO A 210 18.74 4.01 -0.92
N ILE A 211 17.47 4.41 -0.92
CA ILE A 211 16.79 4.98 0.26
C ILE A 211 16.34 3.82 1.15
N SER A 212 16.70 3.86 2.43
CA SER A 212 16.20 2.91 3.42
C SER A 212 14.73 3.17 3.75
N ALA A 213 14.02 2.14 4.25
CA ALA A 213 12.65 2.31 4.73
C ALA A 213 12.55 3.38 5.83
N PHE A 214 13.57 3.50 6.69
CA PHE A 214 13.62 4.51 7.73
C PHE A 214 13.74 5.93 7.16
N GLU A 215 14.65 6.17 6.21
CA GLU A 215 14.80 7.47 5.54
C GLU A 215 13.52 7.89 4.84
N TYR A 216 12.85 6.94 4.14
CA TYR A 216 11.55 7.23 3.55
C TYR A 216 10.51 7.62 4.61
N MET A 217 10.40 6.85 5.70
CA MET A 217 9.44 7.13 6.77
C MET A 217 9.75 8.43 7.51
N ALA A 218 11.03 8.80 7.66
CA ALA A 218 11.46 10.05 8.28
C ALA A 218 10.95 11.29 7.51
N PHE A 219 10.73 11.17 6.21
CA PHE A 219 10.09 12.18 5.36
C PHE A 219 8.57 11.96 5.24
N GLY A 220 8.15 10.74 4.95
CA GLY A 220 6.77 10.40 4.63
C GLY A 220 5.80 10.61 5.79
N ILE A 221 6.21 10.22 7.02
CA ILE A 221 5.36 10.38 8.21
C ILE A 221 5.10 11.85 8.56
N PRO A 222 6.11 12.74 8.68
CA PRO A 222 5.87 14.17 8.90
C PRO A 222 5.02 14.81 7.81
N THR A 223 5.29 14.51 6.54
CA THR A 223 4.49 15.00 5.41
C THR A 223 3.03 14.56 5.53
N GLY A 224 2.78 13.30 5.82
CA GLY A 224 1.44 12.77 6.01
C GLY A 224 0.72 13.38 7.21
N ILE A 225 1.41 13.70 8.30
CA ILE A 225 0.84 14.41 9.46
C ILE A 225 0.41 15.82 9.04
N VAL A 226 1.24 16.56 8.28
CA VAL A 226 0.88 17.89 7.77
C VAL A 226 -0.37 17.81 6.89
N LEU A 227 -0.44 16.82 6.00
CA LEU A 227 -1.61 16.60 5.15
C LEU A 227 -2.86 16.23 5.95
N LEU A 228 -2.73 15.38 6.99
CA LEU A 228 -3.83 15.03 7.89
C LEU A 228 -4.35 16.26 8.64
N VAL A 229 -3.47 17.08 9.18
CA VAL A 229 -3.85 18.33 9.84
C VAL A 229 -4.55 19.25 8.86
N SER A 230 -4.01 19.42 7.65
CA SER A 230 -4.63 20.22 6.59
C SER A 230 -6.03 19.73 6.23
N LEU A 231 -6.21 18.40 6.10
CA LEU A 231 -7.53 17.79 5.86
C LEU A 231 -8.53 18.13 6.96
N ILE A 232 -8.12 18.02 8.23
CA ILE A 232 -8.96 18.34 9.38
C ILE A 232 -9.33 19.85 9.37
N LEU A 233 -8.37 20.72 9.06
CA LEU A 233 -8.61 22.17 8.95
C LEU A 233 -9.57 22.51 7.81
N ILE A 234 -9.43 21.86 6.65
CA ILE A 234 -10.37 22.01 5.52
C ILE A 234 -11.78 21.61 5.96
N PHE A 235 -11.94 20.47 6.62
CA PHE A 235 -13.25 20.06 7.11
C PHE A 235 -13.82 21.03 8.16
N LYS A 236 -12.97 21.54 9.04
CA LYS A 236 -13.39 22.44 10.12
C LYS A 236 -13.75 23.85 9.63
N PHE A 237 -12.98 24.42 8.71
CA PHE A 237 -13.10 25.83 8.33
C PHE A 237 -13.73 26.06 6.96
N ILE A 238 -13.65 25.10 6.03
CA ILE A 238 -14.19 25.22 4.68
C ILE A 238 -15.48 24.41 4.55
N TYR A 239 -15.44 23.10 4.80
CA TYR A 239 -16.62 22.22 4.65
C TYR A 239 -17.71 22.52 5.68
N ARG A 240 -17.34 22.79 6.94
CA ARG A 240 -18.18 23.25 8.05
C ARG A 240 -19.48 22.45 8.20
N PRO A 241 -19.45 21.19 8.65
CA PRO A 241 -20.67 20.43 8.87
C PRO A 241 -21.47 21.05 10.02
N ASP A 242 -22.67 21.55 9.73
CA ASP A 242 -23.51 22.29 10.69
C ASP A 242 -24.02 21.37 11.81
N ASP A 243 -24.24 20.10 11.46
CA ASP A 243 -24.76 19.05 12.34
C ASP A 243 -23.70 18.41 13.25
N ILE A 244 -22.44 18.77 13.15
CA ILE A 244 -21.35 18.18 13.97
C ILE A 244 -21.54 18.49 15.46
N LYS A 245 -22.12 19.63 15.81
CA LYS A 245 -22.33 20.05 17.20
C LYS A 245 -23.37 19.21 17.93
N SER A 246 -24.24 18.52 17.21
CA SER A 246 -25.30 17.67 17.79
C SER A 246 -24.77 16.30 18.23
N ILE A 247 -23.54 15.96 17.90
CA ILE A 247 -22.97 14.65 18.20
C ILE A 247 -22.55 14.58 19.68
N ASP A 248 -23.14 13.63 20.40
CA ASP A 248 -22.72 13.28 21.76
C ASP A 248 -21.55 12.27 21.72
N THR A 249 -20.32 12.80 21.72
CA THR A 249 -19.10 12.00 21.67
C THR A 249 -18.86 11.17 22.95
N ALA A 250 -19.57 11.45 24.05
CA ALA A 250 -19.49 10.63 25.25
C ALA A 250 -20.05 9.22 25.01
N LYS A 251 -21.03 9.07 24.12
CA LYS A 251 -21.61 7.77 23.71
C LYS A 251 -20.58 6.82 23.08
N ALA A 252 -19.47 7.33 22.54
CA ALA A 252 -18.41 6.50 21.95
C ALA A 252 -17.87 5.46 22.94
N ILE A 253 -17.98 5.69 24.26
CA ILE A 253 -17.57 4.73 25.27
C ILE A 253 -18.33 3.39 25.14
N ASN A 254 -19.56 3.40 24.62
CA ASN A 254 -20.39 2.21 24.45
C ASN A 254 -19.79 1.23 23.45
N LEU A 255 -18.90 1.69 22.55
CA LEU A 255 -18.17 0.84 21.62
C LEU A 255 -17.14 -0.07 22.33
N ARG A 256 -16.69 0.27 23.55
CA ARG A 256 -15.72 -0.54 24.29
C ARG A 256 -16.22 -1.94 24.63
N GLY A 257 -17.50 -2.08 24.95
CA GLY A 257 -18.11 -3.36 25.33
C GLY A 257 -18.23 -4.36 24.17
N SER A 258 -18.05 -3.90 22.93
CA SER A 258 -18.30 -4.71 21.74
C SER A 258 -17.09 -5.54 21.26
N ILE A 259 -15.94 -5.50 21.97
CA ILE A 259 -14.71 -6.15 21.51
C ILE A 259 -14.14 -7.07 22.58
N ALA A 260 -13.88 -8.32 22.19
CA ALA A 260 -13.13 -9.27 23.01
C ALA A 260 -11.68 -8.79 23.21
N LYS A 261 -11.06 -9.18 24.33
CA LYS A 261 -9.64 -8.93 24.56
C LYS A 261 -8.80 -9.62 23.48
N ALA A 262 -7.62 -9.03 23.18
CA ALA A 262 -6.67 -9.65 22.25
C ALA A 262 -6.30 -11.05 22.77
N ASP A 263 -6.48 -12.05 21.91
CA ASP A 263 -6.06 -13.41 22.20
C ASP A 263 -4.54 -13.59 22.01
N VAL A 264 -4.03 -14.77 22.31
CA VAL A 264 -2.60 -15.06 22.21
C VAL A 264 -2.14 -15.02 20.75
N ARG A 265 -2.99 -15.43 19.81
CA ARG A 265 -2.69 -15.43 18.36
C ARG A 265 -2.52 -14.00 17.85
N GLU A 266 -3.44 -13.10 18.16
CA GLU A 266 -3.37 -11.69 17.79
C GLU A 266 -2.12 -11.01 18.36
N LYS A 267 -1.79 -11.29 19.64
CA LYS A 267 -0.57 -10.77 20.28
C LYS A 267 0.69 -11.26 19.57
N ALA A 268 0.74 -12.52 19.19
CA ALA A 268 1.88 -13.09 18.46
C ALA A 268 2.03 -12.46 17.06
N ILE A 269 0.93 -12.26 16.33
CA ILE A 269 0.93 -11.56 15.03
C ILE A 269 1.49 -10.15 15.19
N ILE A 270 1.01 -9.40 16.18
CA ILE A 270 1.49 -8.03 16.45
C ILE A 270 2.98 -8.04 16.83
N ALA A 271 3.42 -8.97 17.67
CA ALA A 271 4.82 -9.08 18.07
C ALA A 271 5.75 -9.35 16.88
N ILE A 272 5.34 -10.22 15.95
CA ILE A 272 6.11 -10.50 14.72
C ILE A 272 6.16 -9.24 13.83
N LEU A 273 5.05 -8.51 13.68
CA LEU A 273 5.04 -7.25 12.93
C LEU A 273 5.96 -6.19 13.55
N VAL A 274 5.93 -6.05 14.87
CA VAL A 274 6.83 -5.13 15.60
C VAL A 274 8.28 -5.54 15.39
N LEU A 275 8.60 -6.85 15.42
CA LEU A 275 9.93 -7.35 15.12
C LEU A 275 10.38 -6.96 13.70
N VAL A 276 9.53 -7.14 12.71
CA VAL A 276 9.85 -6.80 11.31
C VAL A 276 10.08 -5.29 11.16
N VAL A 277 9.22 -4.46 11.73
CA VAL A 277 9.39 -2.99 11.74
C VAL A 277 10.69 -2.60 12.45
N PHE A 278 11.00 -3.25 13.58
CA PHE A 278 12.26 -3.04 14.28
C PHE A 278 13.47 -3.38 13.40
N LEU A 279 13.44 -4.51 12.68
CA LEU A 279 14.51 -4.90 11.75
C LEU A 279 14.69 -3.91 10.59
N TRP A 280 13.65 -3.22 10.14
CA TRP A 280 13.77 -2.16 9.13
C TRP A 280 14.36 -0.86 9.66
N ILE A 281 14.04 -0.51 10.91
CA ILE A 281 14.41 0.79 11.50
C ILE A 281 15.77 0.73 12.20
N SER A 282 16.03 -0.36 12.94
CA SER A 282 17.20 -0.49 13.80
C SER A 282 18.56 -0.29 13.09
N PRO A 283 18.79 -0.78 11.84
CA PRO A 283 20.07 -0.58 11.19
C PRO A 283 20.42 0.90 11.03
N SER A 284 19.46 1.72 10.61
CA SER A 284 19.66 3.16 10.42
C SER A 284 19.92 3.90 11.72
N LEU A 285 19.34 3.45 12.84
CA LEU A 285 19.55 4.07 14.15
C LEU A 285 20.90 3.73 14.78
N VAL A 286 21.42 2.53 14.52
CA VAL A 286 22.66 2.05 15.17
C VAL A 286 23.87 2.02 14.24
N LYS A 287 23.76 2.60 13.05
CA LYS A 287 24.82 2.61 12.01
C LYS A 287 26.19 2.96 12.55
N ASN A 288 26.28 4.01 13.39
CA ASN A 288 27.53 4.49 13.96
C ASN A 288 27.97 3.70 15.21
N ALA A 289 27.03 3.12 15.94
CA ALA A 289 27.32 2.41 17.20
C ALA A 289 27.63 0.93 16.97
N MET A 290 27.01 0.32 15.94
CA MET A 290 27.15 -1.10 15.64
C MET A 290 27.31 -1.33 14.12
N PRO A 291 28.47 -0.98 13.54
CA PRO A 291 28.66 -1.02 12.08
C PRO A 291 28.57 -2.44 11.50
N GLU A 292 28.95 -3.47 12.24
CA GLU A 292 28.83 -4.87 11.81
C GLU A 292 27.37 -5.30 11.69
N TYR A 293 26.54 -4.95 12.69
CA TYR A 293 25.10 -5.19 12.62
C TYR A 293 24.45 -4.45 11.45
N TYR A 294 24.83 -3.18 11.26
CA TYR A 294 24.35 -2.40 10.12
C TYR A 294 24.72 -3.07 8.80
N ALA A 295 25.98 -3.48 8.62
CA ALA A 295 26.44 -4.13 7.40
C ALA A 295 25.70 -5.47 7.15
N LEU A 296 25.51 -6.27 8.21
CA LEU A 296 24.79 -7.53 8.13
C LEU A 296 23.33 -7.34 7.63
N ILE A 297 22.56 -6.51 8.30
CA ILE A 297 21.15 -6.32 7.97
C ILE A 297 20.96 -5.55 6.66
N ASN A 298 21.77 -4.52 6.41
CA ASN A 298 21.68 -3.75 5.17
C ASN A 298 22.08 -4.58 3.94
N GLY A 299 22.99 -5.55 4.09
CA GLY A 299 23.35 -6.51 3.03
C GLY A 299 22.25 -7.53 2.70
N MET A 300 21.23 -7.69 3.55
CA MET A 300 20.16 -8.67 3.38
C MET A 300 18.96 -8.19 2.55
N THR A 301 19.01 -7.04 1.93
CA THR A 301 17.91 -6.39 1.21
C THR A 301 16.69 -6.04 2.07
N THR A 302 15.85 -5.12 1.61
CA THR A 302 14.62 -4.71 2.30
C THR A 302 13.57 -5.82 2.39
N ALA A 303 13.68 -6.86 1.55
CA ALA A 303 12.73 -7.97 1.49
C ALA A 303 12.95 -9.05 2.58
N MET A 304 14.13 -9.07 3.22
CA MET A 304 14.43 -10.13 4.20
C MET A 304 13.60 -10.02 5.50
N PRO A 305 13.42 -8.86 6.14
CA PRO A 305 12.61 -8.78 7.34
C PRO A 305 11.17 -9.29 7.17
N PRO A 306 10.41 -8.89 6.12
CA PRO A 306 9.07 -9.44 5.93
C PRO A 306 9.07 -10.93 5.57
N LEU A 307 10.09 -11.44 4.86
CA LEU A 307 10.24 -12.87 4.63
C LEU A 307 10.40 -13.64 5.96
N LEU A 308 11.27 -13.15 6.85
CA LEU A 308 11.43 -13.74 8.20
C LEU A 308 10.10 -13.72 8.95
N GLY A 309 9.37 -12.60 8.91
CA GLY A 309 8.05 -12.48 9.52
C GLY A 309 7.05 -13.51 8.99
N CYS A 310 7.02 -13.72 7.66
CA CYS A 310 6.20 -14.77 7.04
C CYS A 310 6.55 -16.16 7.53
N ILE A 311 7.85 -16.50 7.58
CA ILE A 311 8.33 -17.80 8.08
C ILE A 311 7.87 -18.02 9.52
N LEU A 312 8.05 -17.02 10.39
CA LEU A 312 7.59 -17.12 11.79
C LEU A 312 6.08 -17.33 11.89
N MET A 313 5.28 -16.66 11.05
CA MET A 313 3.82 -16.83 11.04
C MET A 313 3.37 -18.20 10.51
N PHE A 314 4.13 -18.82 9.62
CA PHE A 314 3.84 -20.19 9.15
C PHE A 314 4.26 -21.27 10.15
N VAL A 315 5.36 -21.05 10.86
CA VAL A 315 5.94 -22.03 11.80
C VAL A 315 5.25 -21.99 13.16
N ILE A 316 4.98 -20.78 13.70
CA ILE A 316 4.37 -20.64 15.01
C ILE A 316 2.90 -21.04 14.93
N SER A 317 2.52 -21.99 15.78
CA SER A 317 1.16 -22.53 15.84
C SER A 317 0.61 -22.51 17.27
N PHE A 318 -0.71 -22.29 17.38
CA PHE A 318 -1.47 -22.40 18.62
C PHE A 318 -2.64 -23.34 18.38
N ASP A 319 -2.86 -24.27 19.30
CA ASP A 319 -3.92 -25.28 19.21
C ASP A 319 -3.90 -26.08 17.89
N GLY A 320 -2.68 -26.43 17.43
CA GLY A 320 -2.47 -27.21 16.21
C GLY A 320 -2.73 -26.44 14.89
N LYS A 321 -2.96 -25.13 14.95
CA LYS A 321 -3.17 -24.28 13.76
C LYS A 321 -2.07 -23.22 13.66
N PRO A 322 -1.40 -23.06 12.50
CA PRO A 322 -0.40 -22.01 12.31
C PRO A 322 -1.05 -20.63 12.47
N LEU A 323 -0.24 -19.61 12.77
CA LEU A 323 -0.73 -18.21 12.81
C LEU A 323 -1.28 -17.79 11.45
N LEU A 324 -0.68 -18.30 10.38
CA LEU A 324 -1.07 -18.00 9.01
C LEU A 324 -1.09 -19.27 8.17
N ASN A 325 -2.17 -19.49 7.41
CA ASN A 325 -2.25 -20.56 6.42
C ASN A 325 -1.66 -20.08 5.08
N PHE A 326 -0.72 -20.83 4.51
CA PHE A 326 -0.04 -20.45 3.26
C PHE A 326 -1.03 -20.24 2.10
N LYS A 327 -1.94 -21.21 1.87
CA LYS A 327 -2.91 -21.12 0.78
C LYS A 327 -3.81 -19.88 0.93
N GLU A 328 -4.27 -19.61 2.15
CA GLU A 328 -5.13 -18.47 2.42
C GLU A 328 -4.38 -17.15 2.23
N ALA A 329 -3.16 -17.03 2.73
CA ALA A 329 -2.31 -15.85 2.57
C ALA A 329 -2.05 -15.51 1.10
N THR A 330 -1.71 -16.51 0.29
CA THR A 330 -1.39 -16.31 -1.13
C THR A 330 -2.63 -16.05 -2.00
N THR A 331 -3.79 -16.59 -1.64
CA THR A 331 -5.02 -16.38 -2.43
C THR A 331 -5.80 -15.15 -2.04
N LYS A 332 -5.80 -14.76 -0.75
CA LYS A 332 -6.59 -13.63 -0.24
C LYS A 332 -5.74 -12.45 0.21
N GLY A 333 -4.51 -12.70 0.68
CA GLY A 333 -3.61 -11.67 1.21
C GLY A 333 -2.81 -10.96 0.13
N VAL A 334 -2.37 -11.69 -0.89
CA VAL A 334 -1.52 -11.13 -1.96
C VAL A 334 -2.37 -10.41 -3.01
N MET A 335 -2.06 -9.13 -3.23
CA MET A 335 -2.62 -8.35 -4.33
C MET A 335 -1.83 -8.62 -5.61
N TRP A 336 -2.11 -9.72 -6.29
CA TRP A 336 -1.39 -10.18 -7.48
C TRP A 336 -1.31 -9.13 -8.60
N GLY A 337 -2.37 -8.35 -8.80
CA GLY A 337 -2.36 -7.24 -9.76
C GLY A 337 -1.26 -6.22 -9.44
N SER A 338 -1.09 -5.85 -8.17
CA SER A 338 -0.04 -4.93 -7.74
C SER A 338 1.36 -5.54 -7.90
N ILE A 339 1.53 -6.83 -7.62
CA ILE A 339 2.80 -7.53 -7.82
C ILE A 339 3.20 -7.54 -9.30
N LEU A 340 2.28 -7.95 -10.19
CA LEU A 340 2.53 -8.02 -11.63
C LEU A 340 2.78 -6.63 -12.23
N MET A 341 2.00 -5.63 -11.81
CA MET A 341 2.20 -4.24 -12.23
C MET A 341 3.57 -3.72 -11.77
N THR A 342 3.97 -3.99 -10.53
CA THR A 342 5.29 -3.55 -10.02
C THR A 342 6.42 -4.20 -10.80
N ALA A 343 6.32 -5.52 -11.04
CA ALA A 343 7.29 -6.26 -11.82
C ALA A 343 7.45 -5.69 -13.25
N ALA A 344 6.34 -5.33 -13.89
CA ALA A 344 6.38 -4.71 -15.21
C ALA A 344 6.85 -3.25 -15.17
N ALA A 345 6.34 -2.45 -14.24
CA ALA A 345 6.66 -1.02 -14.14
C ALA A 345 8.15 -0.77 -13.87
N THR A 346 8.76 -1.56 -12.96
CA THR A 346 10.22 -1.45 -12.68
C THR A 346 11.05 -1.68 -13.92
N LEU A 347 10.68 -2.64 -14.78
CA LEU A 347 11.40 -2.89 -16.02
C LEU A 347 11.10 -1.86 -17.10
N VAL A 348 9.82 -1.50 -17.30
CA VAL A 348 9.43 -0.45 -18.25
C VAL A 348 10.18 0.84 -17.95
N GLY A 349 10.30 1.23 -16.68
CA GLY A 349 11.08 2.40 -16.28
C GLY A 349 12.59 2.25 -16.50
N ALA A 350 13.12 1.04 -16.41
CA ALA A 350 14.55 0.78 -16.63
C ALA A 350 14.93 0.65 -18.11
N THR A 351 13.94 0.50 -19.02
CA THR A 351 14.16 0.42 -20.47
C THR A 351 14.06 1.78 -21.18
N LEU A 352 13.58 2.81 -20.48
CA LEU A 352 13.48 4.20 -20.98
C LEU A 352 14.75 4.98 -20.69
#